data_be836ff2eb95c2d264d1ff323d18ea70
#
_entry.id   be836ff2eb95c2d264d1ff323d18ea70
#
_cell.length_a   1.000
_cell.length_b   1.000
_cell.length_c   1.000
_cell.angle_alpha   90.00
_cell.angle_beta   90.00
_cell.angle_gamma   90.00
#
_symmetry.space_group_name_H-M   'P 1'
#
loop_
_entity.id
_entity.type
_entity.pdbx_description
1 polymer ?
#
loop_
_entity_poly.entity_id
_entity_poly.type
_entity_poly.pdbx_seq_one_letter_code
_entity_poly.pdbx_strand_id
1 'polypeptide(L)'
;MRHFLTVLLIAGMVGISDYHVLADSGAPSQPFQSSFFSQNSSDSNDFQFSDGRQRPNAQRLRIPENTPTPLEGFRWKKKKIAVYMETTDPKLKWAFRDAVKKWNKTKAVHIHWTKNEDKADIIATDGDLARNNTGNNGVGYTTSELGSTRTEYDPTTNTLHKATSTLDPNQLDYTNKEFRSEVAQHELGHALGLAHAPEYEHSVMIPRNIKHGITKSDAKTLRMLYRE
;
A
#
# COMPACT_ATOMS: atom_id res chain seq x y z
N MET A 1 34.60 -29.78 11.32
CA MET A 1 33.10 -29.71 11.45
C MET A 1 32.65 -28.38 10.89
N ARG A 2 32.02 -28.43 9.73
CA ARG A 2 31.51 -27.22 9.03
C ARG A 2 30.07 -27.08 9.42
N HIS A 3 29.72 -26.03 10.19
CA HIS A 3 28.35 -25.67 10.47
C HIS A 3 27.80 -24.93 9.26
N PHE A 4 26.85 -25.55 8.55
CA PHE A 4 26.02 -24.90 7.57
C PHE A 4 24.96 -24.06 8.32
N LEU A 5 25.09 -22.75 8.23
CA LEU A 5 24.06 -21.84 8.70
C LEU A 5 22.98 -21.75 7.61
N THR A 6 21.87 -22.44 7.83
CA THR A 6 20.70 -22.33 6.96
C THR A 6 20.04 -20.99 7.24
N VAL A 7 20.26 -20.00 6.40
CA VAL A 7 19.51 -18.74 6.43
C VAL A 7 18.14 -19.02 5.83
N LEU A 8 17.14 -19.14 6.70
CA LEU A 8 15.74 -19.17 6.30
C LEU A 8 15.33 -17.76 5.91
N LEU A 9 15.27 -17.48 4.62
CA LEU A 9 14.73 -16.21 4.08
C LEU A 9 13.22 -16.26 4.24
N ILE A 10 12.71 -15.73 5.35
CA ILE A 10 11.28 -15.47 5.50
C ILE A 10 10.98 -14.23 4.67
N ALA A 11 10.33 -14.43 3.52
CA ALA A 11 9.83 -13.35 2.69
C ALA A 11 8.81 -12.55 3.51
N GLY A 12 9.16 -11.31 3.87
CA GLY A 12 8.30 -10.42 4.61
C GLY A 12 7.01 -10.15 3.85
N MET A 13 5.90 -10.24 4.53
CA MET A 13 4.61 -9.79 3.99
C MET A 13 4.63 -8.27 3.88
N VAL A 14 4.29 -7.77 2.71
CA VAL A 14 3.98 -6.36 2.53
C VAL A 14 2.61 -6.13 3.16
N GLY A 15 2.56 -5.26 4.16
CA GLY A 15 1.41 -5.09 5.01
C GLY A 15 0.23 -4.45 4.35
N ILE A 16 -0.88 -5.08 4.57
CA ILE A 16 -2.21 -4.55 4.30
C ILE A 16 -2.86 -4.31 5.65
N SER A 17 -3.67 -3.28 5.75
CA SER A 17 -4.70 -3.22 6.77
C SER A 17 -5.48 -4.54 6.77
N ASP A 18 -5.32 -5.31 7.82
CA ASP A 18 -6.08 -6.49 8.27
C ASP A 18 -6.74 -7.39 7.19
N TYR A 19 -5.95 -8.28 6.58
CA TYR A 19 -6.47 -9.48 5.94
C TYR A 19 -5.87 -10.73 6.59
N HIS A 20 -6.65 -11.41 7.42
CA HIS A 20 -6.36 -12.78 7.85
C HIS A 20 -6.63 -13.73 6.69
N VAL A 21 -5.58 -14.32 6.14
CA VAL A 21 -5.72 -15.49 5.27
C VAL A 21 -5.61 -16.72 6.15
N LEU A 22 -6.74 -17.36 6.43
CA LEU A 22 -6.81 -18.72 6.90
C LEU A 22 -6.51 -19.65 5.71
N ALA A 23 -5.50 -20.49 5.86
CA ALA A 23 -5.28 -21.58 4.93
C ALA A 23 -6.38 -22.62 5.15
N ASP A 24 -7.26 -22.81 4.17
CA ASP A 24 -8.16 -23.95 4.11
C ASP A 24 -7.85 -24.78 2.86
N SER A 25 -7.86 -26.10 3.10
CA SER A 25 -7.64 -27.16 2.15
C SER A 25 -8.90 -27.40 1.31
N GLY A 26 -8.84 -27.06 0.03
CA GLY A 26 -9.57 -27.72 -1.05
C GLY A 26 -11.05 -27.47 -1.19
N ALA A 27 -11.42 -26.52 -2.09
CA ALA A 27 -12.64 -26.62 -2.91
C ALA A 27 -12.66 -25.49 -3.98
N PRO A 28 -13.48 -25.61 -5.06
CA PRO A 28 -13.26 -24.93 -6.31
C PRO A 28 -13.76 -23.48 -6.35
N SER A 29 -13.09 -22.71 -7.22
CA SER A 29 -13.31 -21.31 -7.58
C SER A 29 -14.77 -20.87 -7.71
N GLN A 30 -15.17 -19.95 -6.85
CA GLN A 30 -16.32 -19.07 -7.05
C GLN A 30 -15.83 -17.63 -7.24
N PRO A 31 -16.51 -16.79 -8.02
CA PRO A 31 -16.10 -15.42 -8.26
C PRO A 31 -16.22 -14.58 -6.98
N PHE A 32 -15.18 -13.82 -6.71
CA PHE A 32 -15.05 -12.96 -5.54
C PHE A 32 -16.13 -11.87 -5.54
N GLN A 33 -17.16 -12.05 -4.75
CA GLN A 33 -18.11 -11.01 -4.40
C GLN A 33 -17.57 -10.20 -3.23
N SER A 34 -17.49 -8.90 -3.41
CA SER A 34 -17.13 -7.91 -2.42
C SER A 34 -18.18 -7.80 -1.30
N SER A 35 -18.11 -8.70 -0.31
CA SER A 35 -19.00 -8.70 0.86
C SER A 35 -18.28 -8.97 2.18
N PHE A 36 -17.10 -8.38 2.40
CA PHE A 36 -16.45 -8.38 3.70
C PHE A 36 -16.34 -6.98 4.29
N PHE A 37 -17.48 -6.30 4.42
CA PHE A 37 -17.67 -5.27 5.42
C PHE A 37 -18.81 -5.73 6.33
N SER A 38 -18.51 -6.51 7.36
CA SER A 38 -19.34 -6.52 8.56
C SER A 38 -18.68 -7.28 9.71
N GLN A 39 -18.50 -6.53 10.78
CA GLN A 39 -18.54 -6.92 12.19
C GLN A 39 -17.39 -7.74 12.78
N ASN A 40 -16.59 -7.17 13.61
CA ASN A 40 -16.58 -7.09 15.07
C ASN A 40 -15.19 -6.74 15.58
N SER A 41 -15.01 -5.52 16.00
CA SER A 41 -14.17 -5.23 17.15
C SER A 41 -14.84 -4.12 17.94
N SER A 42 -15.49 -4.55 19.03
CA SER A 42 -15.82 -3.70 20.16
C SER A 42 -14.53 -3.26 20.83
N ASP A 43 -14.04 -2.10 20.43
CA ASP A 43 -13.28 -1.21 21.31
C ASP A 43 -13.67 0.22 20.96
N SER A 44 -14.53 0.72 21.82
CA SER A 44 -15.06 2.05 21.88
C SER A 44 -13.94 3.05 22.17
N ASN A 45 -13.48 3.75 21.15
CA ASN A 45 -13.04 5.12 21.30
C ASN A 45 -13.80 5.96 20.29
N ASP A 46 -14.86 6.51 20.84
CA ASP A 46 -15.83 7.44 20.32
C ASP A 46 -15.12 8.70 19.77
N PHE A 47 -14.71 8.68 18.48
CA PHE A 47 -14.55 9.91 17.73
C PHE A 47 -15.88 10.19 17.04
N GLN A 48 -16.82 10.73 17.84
CA GLN A 48 -18.01 11.38 17.30
C GLN A 48 -17.59 12.53 16.39
N PHE A 49 -17.57 12.28 15.07
CA PHE A 49 -17.78 13.35 14.12
C PHE A 49 -19.22 13.80 14.24
N SER A 50 -19.48 14.66 15.22
CA SER A 50 -20.73 15.41 15.32
C SER A 50 -20.67 16.57 14.32
N ASP A 51 -20.98 16.32 13.07
CA ASP A 51 -21.76 17.25 12.26
C ASP A 51 -22.51 16.46 11.19
N GLY A 52 -23.75 16.11 11.49
CA GLY A 52 -24.69 15.44 10.62
C GLY A 52 -25.16 16.29 9.43
N ARG A 53 -24.27 17.06 8.84
CA ARG A 53 -24.47 17.70 7.55
C ARG A 53 -24.03 16.73 6.46
N GLN A 54 -24.95 15.85 6.07
CA GLN A 54 -24.87 15.25 4.73
C GLN A 54 -24.71 16.43 3.75
N ARG A 55 -23.55 16.51 3.12
CA ARG A 55 -23.33 17.42 2.00
C ARG A 55 -24.08 16.83 0.81
N PRO A 56 -25.27 17.37 0.43
CA PRO A 56 -26.18 16.68 -0.49
C PRO A 56 -25.71 16.60 -1.96
N ASN A 57 -24.46 16.96 -2.27
CA ASN A 57 -23.93 16.99 -3.64
C ASN A 57 -22.44 16.64 -3.77
N ALA A 58 -21.88 15.80 -2.89
CA ALA A 58 -20.53 15.34 -3.09
C ALA A 58 -20.49 14.33 -4.25
N GLN A 59 -19.97 14.73 -5.40
CA GLN A 59 -19.85 13.87 -6.57
C GLN A 59 -18.94 12.67 -6.26
N ARG A 60 -19.51 11.46 -6.37
CA ARG A 60 -18.75 10.23 -6.22
C ARG A 60 -17.75 10.08 -7.37
N LEU A 61 -16.50 9.85 -7.05
CA LEU A 61 -15.46 9.61 -8.04
C LEU A 61 -15.67 8.23 -8.70
N ARG A 62 -15.55 8.21 -10.03
CA ARG A 62 -15.64 6.95 -10.77
C ARG A 62 -14.36 6.15 -10.60
N ILE A 63 -14.52 4.89 -10.22
CA ILE A 63 -13.47 3.88 -10.17
C ILE A 63 -13.74 2.88 -11.32
N PRO A 64 -12.77 2.62 -12.21
CA PRO A 64 -12.93 1.61 -13.27
C PRO A 64 -13.07 0.21 -12.68
N GLU A 65 -13.98 -0.61 -13.23
CA GLU A 65 -14.21 -1.98 -12.74
C GLU A 65 -13.20 -2.99 -13.31
N ASN A 66 -12.80 -2.81 -14.56
CA ASN A 66 -11.92 -3.75 -15.27
C ASN A 66 -10.59 -3.08 -15.59
N THR A 67 -9.58 -3.37 -14.77
CA THR A 67 -8.22 -2.84 -14.93
C THR A 67 -7.19 -3.95 -14.90
N PRO A 68 -6.03 -3.81 -15.61
CA PRO A 68 -4.97 -4.82 -15.62
C PRO A 68 -4.39 -5.11 -14.22
N THR A 69 -4.28 -4.11 -13.36
CA THR A 69 -3.90 -4.26 -11.95
C THR A 69 -5.14 -3.91 -11.12
N PRO A 70 -5.47 -4.65 -10.04
CA PRO A 70 -6.60 -4.33 -9.17
C PRO A 70 -6.53 -2.94 -8.56
N LEU A 71 -7.67 -2.41 -8.12
CA LEU A 71 -7.83 -1.09 -7.51
C LEU A 71 -8.39 -1.19 -6.10
N GLU A 72 -7.97 -0.28 -5.21
CA GLU A 72 -8.43 -0.18 -3.82
C GLU A 72 -9.89 0.34 -3.68
N GLY A 73 -10.46 0.85 -4.78
CA GLY A 73 -11.82 1.40 -4.75
C GLY A 73 -11.89 2.90 -4.47
N PHE A 74 -10.79 3.57 -4.32
CA PHE A 74 -10.68 5.02 -4.10
C PHE A 74 -9.57 5.65 -4.94
N ARG A 75 -9.58 6.98 -5.06
CA ARG A 75 -8.51 7.75 -5.70
C ARG A 75 -8.45 9.18 -5.20
N TRP A 76 -7.37 9.87 -5.49
CA TRP A 76 -7.30 11.33 -5.33
C TRP A 76 -8.27 12.01 -6.30
N LYS A 77 -8.94 13.06 -5.83
CA LYS A 77 -9.78 13.93 -6.69
C LYS A 77 -8.94 14.69 -7.72
N LYS A 78 -7.67 14.96 -7.41
CA LYS A 78 -6.72 15.71 -8.24
C LYS A 78 -5.58 14.82 -8.73
N LYS A 79 -4.98 15.17 -9.87
CA LYS A 79 -3.79 14.48 -10.41
C LYS A 79 -2.47 15.02 -9.86
N LYS A 80 -2.48 16.24 -9.30
CA LYS A 80 -1.29 16.85 -8.68
C LYS A 80 -1.26 16.49 -7.21
N ILE A 81 -0.33 15.62 -6.81
CA ILE A 81 -0.26 14.99 -5.49
C ILE A 81 1.02 15.47 -4.80
N ALA A 82 0.89 16.01 -3.60
CA ALA A 82 1.98 16.51 -2.79
C ALA A 82 2.50 15.43 -1.85
N VAL A 83 3.81 15.19 -1.85
CA VAL A 83 4.47 14.23 -0.93
C VAL A 83 5.40 14.98 0.01
N TYR A 84 5.26 14.74 1.30
CA TYR A 84 6.20 15.17 2.32
C TYR A 84 7.17 14.05 2.65
N MET A 85 8.48 14.37 2.71
CA MET A 85 9.52 13.42 3.07
C MET A 85 9.82 13.55 4.55
N GLU A 86 9.28 12.66 5.34
CA GLU A 86 9.48 12.64 6.80
C GLU A 86 10.74 11.84 7.17
N THR A 87 10.95 10.67 6.52
CA THR A 87 12.15 9.86 6.82
C THR A 87 13.44 10.67 6.72
N THR A 88 14.36 10.45 7.66
CA THR A 88 15.71 11.04 7.63
C THR A 88 16.76 10.11 7.04
N ASP A 89 16.46 8.80 6.90
CA ASP A 89 17.37 7.80 6.34
C ASP A 89 17.72 8.12 4.87
N PRO A 90 18.99 8.26 4.51
CA PRO A 90 19.39 8.62 3.15
C PRO A 90 19.09 7.54 2.11
N LYS A 91 19.09 6.26 2.49
CA LYS A 91 18.77 5.13 1.60
C LYS A 91 17.29 5.12 1.27
N LEU A 92 16.42 5.34 2.28
CA LEU A 92 14.97 5.38 2.12
C LEU A 92 14.52 6.67 1.41
N LYS A 93 15.14 7.81 1.72
CA LYS A 93 14.96 9.06 0.94
C LYS A 93 15.23 8.84 -0.54
N TRP A 94 16.30 8.13 -0.85
CA TRP A 94 16.64 7.83 -2.24
C TRP A 94 15.56 6.92 -2.87
N ALA A 95 15.13 5.88 -2.15
CA ALA A 95 14.11 4.92 -2.61
C ALA A 95 12.79 5.64 -2.95
N PHE A 96 12.27 6.47 -2.06
CA PHE A 96 11.07 7.26 -2.31
C PHE A 96 11.22 8.25 -3.47
N ARG A 97 12.39 8.93 -3.58
CA ARG A 97 12.63 9.84 -4.71
C ARG A 97 12.64 9.13 -6.06
N ASP A 98 13.27 7.95 -6.12
CA ASP A 98 13.29 7.14 -7.34
C ASP A 98 11.89 6.61 -7.67
N ALA A 99 11.14 6.13 -6.67
CA ALA A 99 9.76 5.68 -6.83
C ALA A 99 8.85 6.81 -7.37
N VAL A 100 8.91 8.01 -6.79
CA VAL A 100 8.17 9.19 -7.29
C VAL A 100 8.54 9.51 -8.74
N LYS A 101 9.83 9.49 -9.07
CA LYS A 101 10.30 9.70 -10.46
C LYS A 101 9.73 8.66 -11.42
N LYS A 102 9.67 7.38 -10.99
CA LYS A 102 9.13 6.28 -11.80
C LYS A 102 7.63 6.38 -11.98
N TRP A 103 6.86 6.68 -10.91
CA TRP A 103 5.42 6.92 -11.03
C TRP A 103 5.09 8.12 -11.93
N ASN A 104 5.83 9.20 -11.85
CA ASN A 104 5.67 10.36 -12.73
C ASN A 104 5.90 10.03 -14.21
N LYS A 105 6.80 9.07 -14.53
CA LYS A 105 6.99 8.60 -15.91
C LYS A 105 5.75 7.94 -16.51
N THR A 106 4.81 7.46 -15.70
CA THR A 106 3.54 6.90 -16.18
C THR A 106 2.63 7.95 -16.81
N LYS A 107 2.83 9.23 -16.49
CA LYS A 107 2.02 10.39 -16.91
C LYS A 107 0.55 10.31 -16.49
N ALA A 108 0.21 9.45 -15.54
CA ALA A 108 -1.13 9.33 -14.98
C ALA A 108 -1.41 10.42 -13.93
N VAL A 109 -0.41 10.70 -13.11
CA VAL A 109 -0.40 11.70 -12.03
C VAL A 109 0.86 12.54 -12.09
N HIS A 110 0.86 13.65 -11.35
CA HIS A 110 2.04 14.49 -11.13
C HIS A 110 2.34 14.57 -9.63
N ILE A 111 3.27 13.77 -9.18
CA ILE A 111 3.71 13.74 -7.79
C ILE A 111 4.84 14.75 -7.61
N HIS A 112 4.74 15.61 -6.60
CA HIS A 112 5.76 16.63 -6.30
C HIS A 112 6.04 16.69 -4.80
N TRP A 113 7.25 17.10 -4.46
CA TRP A 113 7.68 17.24 -3.08
C TRP A 113 7.17 18.56 -2.47
N THR A 114 6.68 18.49 -1.24
CA THR A 114 6.38 19.66 -0.41
C THR A 114 7.29 19.69 0.82
N LYS A 115 7.55 20.90 1.33
CA LYS A 115 8.27 21.13 2.59
C LYS A 115 7.30 21.27 3.79
N ASN A 116 6.00 21.38 3.52
CA ASN A 116 4.98 21.56 4.52
C ASN A 116 4.18 20.27 4.63
N GLU A 117 4.25 19.62 5.79
CA GLU A 117 3.56 18.37 6.11
C GLU A 117 2.04 18.52 6.06
N ASP A 118 1.49 19.63 6.58
CA ASP A 118 0.05 19.91 6.59
C ASP A 118 -0.55 19.99 5.18
N LYS A 119 0.28 20.32 4.18
CA LYS A 119 -0.12 20.41 2.78
C LYS A 119 0.14 19.14 1.98
N ALA A 120 0.70 18.12 2.63
CA ALA A 120 0.99 16.86 1.97
C ALA A 120 -0.26 15.99 1.84
N ASP A 121 -0.42 15.39 0.68
CA ASP A 121 -1.37 14.33 0.41
C ASP A 121 -0.82 12.98 0.91
N ILE A 122 0.47 12.76 0.70
CA ILE A 122 1.19 11.53 1.09
C ILE A 122 2.35 11.90 2.02
N ILE A 123 2.49 11.17 3.12
CA ILE A 123 3.68 11.16 3.97
C ILE A 123 4.55 9.97 3.58
N ALA A 124 5.82 10.23 3.29
CA ALA A 124 6.84 9.22 3.03
C ALA A 124 7.74 9.11 4.26
N THR A 125 7.58 8.06 5.04
CA THR A 125 8.24 7.88 6.34
C THR A 125 8.95 6.54 6.47
N ASP A 126 9.57 6.31 7.59
CA ASP A 126 10.14 5.04 8.01
C ASP A 126 9.64 4.65 9.40
N GLY A 127 9.68 3.34 9.69
CA GLY A 127 9.25 2.82 10.98
C GLY A 127 9.47 1.32 11.10
N ASP A 128 9.49 0.83 12.34
CA ASP A 128 9.53 -0.60 12.64
C ASP A 128 8.14 -1.21 12.37
N LEU A 129 8.06 -2.12 11.41
CA LEU A 129 6.84 -2.83 11.02
C LEU A 129 6.79 -4.26 11.56
N ALA A 130 7.71 -4.61 12.47
CA ALA A 130 7.69 -5.92 13.12
C ALA A 130 6.47 -6.07 14.04
N ARG A 131 5.78 -7.19 13.92
CA ARG A 131 4.64 -7.56 14.75
C ARG A 131 4.87 -8.87 15.46
N ASN A 132 4.67 -8.89 16.76
CA ASN A 132 4.70 -10.10 17.56
C ASN A 132 3.30 -10.76 17.53
N ASN A 133 3.26 -12.01 17.12
CA ASN A 133 2.05 -12.79 17.01
C ASN A 133 2.15 -14.04 17.87
N THR A 134 0.99 -14.60 18.26
CA THR A 134 0.91 -15.89 18.94
C THR A 134 0.12 -16.84 18.06
N GLY A 135 0.74 -17.96 17.69
CA GLY A 135 0.07 -19.01 16.92
C GLY A 135 -0.99 -19.75 17.72
N ASN A 136 -1.87 -20.47 17.04
CA ASN A 136 -2.94 -21.26 17.66
C ASN A 136 -2.43 -22.34 18.63
N ASN A 137 -1.16 -22.71 18.52
CA ASN A 137 -0.45 -23.64 19.43
C ASN A 137 0.22 -22.94 20.64
N GLY A 138 -0.02 -21.63 20.82
CA GLY A 138 0.59 -20.83 21.88
C GLY A 138 2.05 -20.44 21.65
N VAL A 139 2.62 -20.78 20.51
CA VAL A 139 4.00 -20.39 20.16
C VAL A 139 4.02 -18.97 19.59
N GLY A 140 4.80 -18.08 20.21
CA GLY A 140 5.03 -16.74 19.72
C GLY A 140 5.91 -16.75 18.46
N TYR A 141 5.58 -15.89 17.49
CA TYR A 141 6.42 -15.63 16.31
C TYR A 141 6.34 -14.16 15.93
N THR A 142 7.38 -13.67 15.27
CA THR A 142 7.44 -12.29 14.78
C THR A 142 7.26 -12.31 13.27
N THR A 143 6.34 -11.49 12.76
CA THR A 143 6.24 -11.16 11.34
C THR A 143 6.82 -9.77 11.11
N SER A 144 7.42 -9.56 9.96
CA SER A 144 8.00 -8.28 9.61
C SER A 144 7.62 -7.94 8.17
N GLU A 145 7.26 -6.69 7.95
CA GLU A 145 6.89 -6.16 6.65
C GLU A 145 8.01 -5.27 6.12
N LEU A 146 8.22 -5.25 4.81
CA LEU A 146 9.22 -4.38 4.16
C LEU A 146 8.73 -2.94 4.06
N GLY A 147 7.42 -2.79 3.89
CA GLY A 147 6.71 -1.52 3.81
C GLY A 147 5.25 -1.69 4.16
N SER A 148 4.57 -0.58 4.37
CA SER A 148 3.15 -0.53 4.67
C SER A 148 2.58 0.82 4.24
N THR A 149 1.37 0.82 3.67
CA THR A 149 0.68 2.06 3.34
C THR A 149 -0.69 2.11 3.99
N ARG A 150 -0.87 3.13 4.82
CA ARG A 150 -2.15 3.47 5.42
C ARG A 150 -2.83 4.58 4.63
N THR A 151 -4.13 4.43 4.37
CA THR A 151 -4.93 5.39 3.60
C THR A 151 -6.15 5.84 4.39
N GLU A 152 -6.52 7.11 4.22
CA GLU A 152 -7.73 7.71 4.78
C GLU A 152 -8.59 8.20 3.61
N TYR A 153 -9.79 7.65 3.45
CA TYR A 153 -10.67 7.94 2.33
C TYR A 153 -12.14 8.04 2.76
N ASP A 154 -12.92 8.73 1.96
CA ASP A 154 -14.37 8.81 2.11
C ASP A 154 -15.03 7.73 1.21
N PRO A 155 -15.68 6.71 1.80
CA PRO A 155 -16.31 5.63 1.05
C PRO A 155 -17.56 6.07 0.27
N THR A 156 -18.17 7.19 0.64
CA THR A 156 -19.36 7.73 -0.08
C THR A 156 -18.98 8.37 -1.40
N THR A 157 -17.80 8.98 -1.45
CA THR A 157 -17.30 9.71 -2.63
C THR A 157 -16.15 8.99 -3.33
N ASN A 158 -15.61 7.91 -2.77
CA ASN A 158 -14.38 7.23 -3.20
C ASN A 158 -13.17 8.18 -3.25
N THR A 159 -13.17 9.21 -2.40
CA THR A 159 -12.12 10.23 -2.37
C THR A 159 -11.07 9.90 -1.32
N LEU A 160 -9.83 9.75 -1.76
CA LEU A 160 -8.67 9.62 -0.88
C LEU A 160 -8.29 11.01 -0.34
N HIS A 161 -8.04 11.11 0.97
CA HIS A 161 -7.74 12.36 1.66
C HIS A 161 -6.31 12.42 2.16
N LYS A 162 -5.77 11.31 2.67
CA LYS A 162 -4.41 11.22 3.20
C LYS A 162 -3.88 9.80 2.96
N ALA A 163 -2.58 9.70 2.79
CA ALA A 163 -1.89 8.42 2.81
C ALA A 163 -0.56 8.56 3.56
N THR A 164 -0.14 7.50 4.24
CA THR A 164 1.19 7.40 4.86
C THR A 164 1.84 6.12 4.36
N SER A 165 2.93 6.26 3.62
CA SER A 165 3.73 5.14 3.14
C SER A 165 4.97 5.02 4.00
N THR A 166 5.09 3.91 4.72
CA THR A 166 6.16 3.59 5.66
C THR A 166 7.06 2.51 5.08
N LEU A 167 8.37 2.67 5.20
CA LEU A 167 9.35 1.64 4.88
C LEU A 167 10.06 1.19 6.15
N ASP A 168 10.31 -0.12 6.31
CA ASP A 168 11.03 -0.65 7.47
C ASP A 168 12.55 -0.62 7.24
N PRO A 169 13.31 0.27 7.91
CA PRO A 169 14.76 0.33 7.78
C PRO A 169 15.44 -0.97 8.25
N ASN A 170 14.90 -1.65 9.28
CA ASN A 170 15.48 -2.87 9.83
C ASN A 170 15.49 -4.00 8.79
N GLN A 171 14.45 -4.07 7.97
CA GLN A 171 14.32 -5.07 6.90
C GLN A 171 15.05 -4.66 5.62
N LEU A 172 15.08 -3.36 5.32
CA LEU A 172 15.59 -2.86 4.04
C LEU A 172 17.07 -2.52 4.06
N ASP A 173 17.69 -2.37 5.22
CA ASP A 173 19.08 -1.91 5.34
C ASP A 173 20.09 -2.84 4.65
N TYR A 174 19.80 -4.13 4.65
CA TYR A 174 20.63 -5.19 4.06
C TYR A 174 20.29 -5.49 2.59
N THR A 175 19.33 -4.78 2.00
CA THR A 175 18.93 -4.97 0.61
C THR A 175 19.68 -4.02 -0.33
N ASN A 176 19.64 -4.30 -1.64
CA ASN A 176 20.20 -3.36 -2.61
C ASN A 176 19.26 -2.15 -2.83
N LYS A 177 19.77 -1.11 -3.45
CA LYS A 177 19.02 0.15 -3.64
C LYS A 177 17.84 0.00 -4.62
N GLU A 178 17.96 -0.90 -5.60
CA GLU A 178 16.94 -1.19 -6.59
C GLU A 178 15.72 -1.79 -5.89
N PHE A 179 15.93 -2.79 -5.06
CA PHE A 179 14.87 -3.44 -4.29
C PHE A 179 14.19 -2.48 -3.32
N ARG A 180 14.94 -1.63 -2.60
CA ARG A 180 14.32 -0.57 -1.78
C ARG A 180 13.43 0.36 -2.59
N SER A 181 13.87 0.71 -3.79
CA SER A 181 13.04 1.53 -4.69
C SER A 181 11.78 0.77 -5.15
N GLU A 182 11.86 -0.54 -5.39
CA GLU A 182 10.70 -1.35 -5.79
C GLU A 182 9.68 -1.46 -4.65
N VAL A 183 10.14 -1.64 -3.40
CA VAL A 183 9.26 -1.57 -2.22
C VAL A 183 8.60 -0.18 -2.12
N ALA A 184 9.37 0.90 -2.25
CA ALA A 184 8.80 2.26 -2.23
C ALA A 184 7.81 2.51 -3.39
N GLN A 185 8.04 1.93 -4.57
CA GLN A 185 7.09 1.98 -5.71
C GLN A 185 5.80 1.25 -5.39
N HIS A 186 5.88 0.08 -4.73
CA HIS A 186 4.73 -0.69 -4.28
C HIS A 186 3.89 0.12 -3.29
N GLU A 187 4.51 0.64 -2.24
CA GLU A 187 3.82 1.42 -1.22
C GLU A 187 3.18 2.69 -1.80
N LEU A 188 3.89 3.41 -2.65
CA LEU A 188 3.29 4.55 -3.35
C LEU A 188 2.18 4.12 -4.32
N GLY A 189 2.20 2.89 -4.85
CA GLY A 189 1.11 2.32 -5.64
C GLY A 189 -0.20 2.28 -4.85
N HIS A 190 -0.18 1.77 -3.60
CA HIS A 190 -1.32 1.82 -2.69
C HIS A 190 -1.77 3.25 -2.40
N ALA A 191 -0.82 4.14 -2.08
CA ALA A 191 -1.12 5.56 -1.88
C ALA A 191 -1.72 6.26 -3.12
N LEU A 192 -1.63 5.64 -4.29
CA LEU A 192 -2.24 6.11 -5.54
C LEU A 192 -3.54 5.38 -5.89
N GLY A 193 -3.98 4.39 -5.10
CA GLY A 193 -5.23 3.66 -5.25
C GLY A 193 -5.12 2.32 -5.99
N LEU A 194 -3.91 1.78 -6.20
CA LEU A 194 -3.70 0.43 -6.72
C LEU A 194 -3.78 -0.59 -5.58
N ALA A 195 -4.47 -1.70 -5.80
CA ALA A 195 -4.51 -2.83 -4.88
C ALA A 195 -3.52 -3.93 -5.29
N HIS A 196 -3.36 -4.93 -4.43
CA HIS A 196 -2.49 -6.06 -4.71
C HIS A 196 -2.88 -6.80 -5.99
N ALA A 197 -1.90 -7.07 -6.81
CA ALA A 197 -2.03 -7.96 -7.95
C ALA A 197 -1.77 -9.42 -7.53
N PRO A 198 -2.39 -10.41 -8.20
CA PRO A 198 -2.06 -11.82 -8.00
C PRO A 198 -0.56 -12.11 -8.21
N GLU A 199 0.00 -13.05 -7.43
CA GLU A 199 1.44 -13.35 -7.46
C GLU A 199 1.96 -13.88 -8.80
N TYR A 200 1.08 -14.42 -9.64
CA TYR A 200 1.44 -14.89 -10.98
C TYR A 200 1.50 -13.77 -12.04
N GLU A 201 1.10 -12.56 -11.68
CA GLU A 201 1.16 -11.41 -12.59
C GLU A 201 2.51 -10.70 -12.53
N HIS A 202 2.86 -10.02 -13.64
CA HIS A 202 3.97 -9.09 -13.67
C HIS A 202 3.48 -7.70 -13.27
N SER A 203 3.63 -7.37 -11.99
CA SER A 203 3.20 -6.09 -11.41
C SER A 203 4.12 -5.70 -10.25
N VAL A 204 4.32 -4.41 -10.04
CA VAL A 204 4.94 -3.90 -8.82
C VAL A 204 4.03 -4.14 -7.60
N MET A 205 2.73 -4.36 -7.84
CA MET A 205 1.72 -4.55 -6.80
C MET A 205 1.56 -6.00 -6.32
N ILE A 206 2.47 -6.92 -6.67
CA ILE A 206 2.45 -8.27 -6.06
C ILE A 206 2.83 -8.19 -4.58
N PRO A 207 2.09 -8.86 -3.66
CA PRO A 207 2.31 -8.71 -2.21
C PRO A 207 3.59 -9.36 -1.70
N ARG A 208 4.13 -10.33 -2.45
CA ARG A 208 5.33 -11.07 -2.09
C ARG A 208 6.30 -11.13 -3.26
N ASN A 209 7.60 -11.28 -2.94
CA ASN A 209 8.62 -11.45 -3.98
C ASN A 209 8.59 -10.35 -5.06
N ILE A 210 8.53 -9.08 -4.63
CA ILE A 210 8.63 -7.94 -5.54
C ILE A 210 9.91 -8.12 -6.37
N LYS A 211 9.74 -8.42 -7.66
CA LYS A 211 10.84 -8.70 -8.60
C LYS A 211 10.92 -7.66 -9.72
N HIS A 212 9.93 -6.80 -9.76
CA HIS A 212 9.75 -5.87 -10.88
C HIS A 212 9.33 -4.52 -10.33
N GLY A 213 9.89 -3.46 -10.90
CA GLY A 213 9.36 -2.13 -10.73
C GLY A 213 8.03 -1.96 -11.47
N ILE A 214 7.55 -0.73 -11.54
CA ILE A 214 6.29 -0.36 -12.22
C ILE A 214 6.26 -0.89 -13.66
N THR A 215 5.24 -1.70 -13.96
CA THR A 215 5.04 -2.33 -15.25
C THR A 215 4.14 -1.50 -16.18
N LYS A 216 3.99 -1.96 -17.42
CA LYS A 216 3.03 -1.37 -18.37
C LYS A 216 1.58 -1.53 -17.90
N SER A 217 1.26 -2.65 -17.23
CA SER A 217 -0.05 -2.94 -16.66
C SER A 217 -0.38 -1.96 -15.53
N ASP A 218 0.53 -1.78 -14.58
CA ASP A 218 0.37 -0.81 -13.48
C ASP A 218 0.18 0.61 -14.01
N ALA A 219 1.04 1.01 -14.95
CA ALA A 219 0.95 2.33 -15.57
C ALA A 219 -0.36 2.52 -16.38
N LYS A 220 -0.87 1.48 -17.04
CA LYS A 220 -2.15 1.51 -17.76
C LYS A 220 -3.30 1.66 -16.77
N THR A 221 -3.31 0.86 -15.71
CA THR A 221 -4.32 0.91 -14.65
C THR A 221 -4.38 2.29 -14.02
N LEU A 222 -3.22 2.85 -13.64
CA LEU A 222 -3.18 4.17 -13.04
C LEU A 222 -3.71 5.26 -13.99
N ARG A 223 -3.38 5.18 -15.29
CA ARG A 223 -3.96 6.10 -16.29
C ARG A 223 -5.47 5.95 -16.43
N MET A 224 -6.01 4.72 -16.34
CA MET A 224 -7.46 4.48 -16.36
C MET A 224 -8.14 5.05 -15.13
N LEU A 225 -7.54 4.86 -13.94
CA LEU A 225 -8.06 5.37 -12.67
C LEU A 225 -8.15 6.90 -12.67
N TYR A 226 -7.15 7.59 -13.23
CA TYR A 226 -7.09 9.06 -13.27
C TYR A 226 -7.55 9.65 -14.61
N ARG A 227 -8.20 8.85 -15.47
CA ARG A 227 -8.83 9.35 -16.68
C ARG A 227 -10.15 10.03 -16.31
N GLU A 228 -10.28 11.28 -16.67
CA GLU A 228 -11.53 12.05 -16.60
C GLU A 228 -12.37 11.77 -17.83
#